data_30dfdb98a7d87382c6eff705f784e1f0
#
_entry.id   30dfdb98a7d87382c6eff705f784e1f0
#
_cell.length_a   1.000
_cell.length_b   1.000
_cell.length_c   1.000
_cell.angle_alpha   90.00
_cell.angle_beta   90.00
_cell.angle_gamma   90.00
#
_symmetry.space_group_name_H-M   'P 1'
#
loop_
_entity.id
_entity.type
_entity.pdbx_description
1 polymer ?
#
loop_
_entity_poly.entity_id
_entity_poly.type
_entity_poly.pdbx_seq_one_letter_code
_entity_poly.pdbx_strand_id
1 'polypeptide(L)' 'MLSIRLSRPTDLEPFCAFLRSVHVHAEALEDGSVRASVPGAPTPLHERRELSGYVTTWNALNPGRSAEVV' A
#
# COMPACT_ATOMS: atom_id res chain seq x y z
N MET A 1 9.93 6.06 -1.97
CA MET A 1 8.49 6.33 -1.89
C MET A 1 7.79 5.73 -3.10
N LEU A 2 6.74 4.98 -2.88
CA LEU A 2 6.05 4.23 -3.94
C LEU A 2 4.59 4.63 -4.00
N SER A 3 3.99 4.45 -5.17
CA SER A 3 2.56 4.68 -5.37
C SER A 3 1.84 3.36 -5.49
N ILE A 4 0.65 3.30 -4.92
CA ILE A 4 -0.20 2.11 -4.96
C ILE A 4 -1.55 2.53 -5.51
N ARG A 5 -2.03 1.79 -6.50
CA ARG A 5 -3.33 2.01 -7.11
C ARG A 5 -4.33 1.01 -6.53
N LEU A 6 -5.52 1.50 -6.19
CA LEU A 6 -6.59 0.66 -5.68
C LEU A 6 -7.68 0.50 -6.74
N SER A 7 -8.29 -0.68 -6.78
CA SER A 7 -9.39 -0.94 -7.70
C SER A 7 -10.68 -0.22 -7.31
N ARG A 8 -10.84 0.13 -6.01
CA ARG A 8 -12.02 0.80 -5.50
C ARG A 8 -11.65 2.01 -4.65
N PRO A 9 -12.22 3.20 -4.90
CA PRO A 9 -11.96 4.39 -4.07
C PRO A 9 -12.36 4.20 -2.62
N THR A 10 -13.39 3.39 -2.34
CA THR A 10 -13.85 3.12 -0.98
C THR A 10 -12.85 2.34 -0.14
N ASP A 11 -11.82 1.76 -0.76
CA ASP A 11 -10.79 1.00 -0.05
C ASP A 11 -9.63 1.87 0.44
N LEU A 12 -9.60 3.16 0.10
CA LEU A 12 -8.51 4.06 0.48
C LEU A 12 -8.26 4.06 1.98
N GLU A 13 -9.30 4.33 2.77
CA GLU A 13 -9.16 4.45 4.21
C GLU A 13 -8.76 3.13 4.88
N PRO A 14 -9.48 2.02 4.62
CA PRO A 14 -9.08 0.73 5.22
C PRO A 14 -7.71 0.26 4.74
N PHE A 15 -7.33 0.53 3.50
CA PHE A 15 -6.01 0.17 3.01
C PHE A 15 -4.91 0.96 3.72
N CYS A 16 -5.08 2.27 3.87
CA CYS A 16 -4.13 3.09 4.61
C CYS A 16 -4.03 2.66 6.07
N ALA A 17 -5.15 2.33 6.70
CA ALA A 17 -5.16 1.82 8.07
C ALA A 17 -4.39 0.51 8.18
N PHE A 18 -4.55 -0.40 7.21
CA PHE A 18 -3.80 -1.64 7.16
C PHE A 18 -2.29 -1.38 7.08
N LEU A 19 -1.86 -0.51 6.18
CA LEU A 19 -0.43 -0.19 6.05
C LEU A 19 0.12 0.43 7.33
N ARG A 20 -0.61 1.33 7.96
CA ARG A 20 -0.17 1.95 9.21
C ARG A 20 -0.06 0.93 10.33
N SER A 21 -0.89 -0.10 10.34
CA SER A 21 -0.84 -1.15 11.36
C SER A 21 0.43 -1.99 11.26
N VAL A 22 1.10 -2.01 10.12
CA VAL A 22 2.38 -2.70 9.94
C VAL A 22 3.55 -1.71 9.83
N HIS A 23 3.36 -0.51 10.37
CA HIS A 23 4.39 0.55 10.45
C HIS A 23 4.87 1.06 9.10
N VAL A 24 4.01 1.03 8.09
CA VAL A 24 4.27 1.64 6.79
C VAL A 24 3.64 3.03 6.78
N HIS A 25 4.38 4.02 6.30
CA HIS A 25 3.82 5.36 6.10
C HIS A 25 2.91 5.33 4.87
N ALA A 26 1.67 5.78 5.02
CA ALA A 26 0.69 5.77 3.94
C ALA A 26 -0.09 7.08 3.93
N GLU A 27 -0.22 7.64 2.74
CA GLU A 27 -0.94 8.89 2.51
C GLU A 27 -1.88 8.73 1.31
N ALA A 28 -3.15 8.99 1.52
CA ALA A 28 -4.13 8.98 0.44
C ALA A 28 -3.99 10.26 -0.39
N LEU A 29 -3.93 10.12 -1.71
CA LEU A 29 -3.82 11.23 -2.62
C LEU A 29 -5.16 11.57 -3.26
N GLU A 30 -5.27 12.77 -3.81
CA GLU A 30 -6.52 13.25 -4.40
C GLU A 30 -6.99 12.42 -5.60
N ASP A 31 -6.05 11.80 -6.31
CA ASP A 31 -6.37 10.98 -7.48
C ASP A 31 -6.85 9.57 -7.12
N GLY A 32 -6.98 9.25 -5.83
CA GLY A 32 -7.42 7.94 -5.38
C GLY A 32 -6.31 6.92 -5.21
N SER A 33 -5.06 7.31 -5.41
CA SER A 33 -3.91 6.43 -5.15
C SER A 33 -3.40 6.65 -3.73
N VAL A 34 -2.47 5.77 -3.31
CA VAL A 34 -1.81 5.86 -2.01
C VAL A 34 -0.32 6.00 -2.22
N ARG A 35 0.26 6.98 -1.55
CA ARG A 35 1.71 7.13 -1.50
C ARG A 35 2.21 6.43 -0.24
N ALA A 36 3.16 5.51 -0.39
CA ALA A 36 3.63 4.70 0.73
C ALA A 36 5.15 4.67 0.79
N SER A 37 5.67 4.61 2.02
CA SER A 37 7.10 4.43 2.25
C SER A 37 7.31 3.53 3.46
N VAL A 38 8.41 2.76 3.42
CA VAL A 38 8.79 1.87 4.50
C VAL A 38 9.95 2.50 5.25
N PRO A 39 9.73 2.99 6.49
CA PRO A 39 10.80 3.58 7.29
C PRO A 39 11.90 2.55 7.55
N GLY A 40 13.16 2.98 7.41
CA GLY A 40 14.30 2.12 7.68
C GLY A 40 14.67 1.16 6.57
N ALA A 41 13.95 1.17 5.44
CA ALA A 41 14.35 0.36 4.30
C ALA A 41 15.69 0.84 3.75
N PRO A 42 16.70 -0.05 3.62
CA PRO A 42 18.05 0.37 3.25
C PRO A 42 18.18 0.78 1.78
N THR A 43 17.31 0.30 0.91
CA THR A 43 17.34 0.61 -0.52
C THR A 43 15.92 0.73 -1.06
N PRO A 44 15.72 1.44 -2.21
CA PRO A 44 14.42 1.46 -2.88
C PRO A 44 13.91 0.09 -3.28
N LEU A 45 14.80 -0.81 -3.67
CA LEU A 45 14.43 -2.18 -4.02
C LEU A 45 13.88 -2.94 -2.81
N HIS A 46 14.50 -2.77 -1.66
CA HIS A 46 14.04 -3.38 -0.40
C HIS A 46 12.67 -2.85 -0.02
N GLU A 47 12.47 -1.54 -0.12
CA GLU A 47 11.19 -0.91 0.14
C GLU A 47 10.08 -1.49 -0.75
N ARG A 48 10.38 -1.64 -2.05
CA ARG A 48 9.42 -2.19 -3.00
C ARG A 48 9.04 -3.63 -2.68
N ARG A 49 10.01 -4.43 -2.26
CA ARG A 49 9.76 -5.82 -1.87
C ARG A 49 8.85 -5.92 -0.66
N GLU A 50 9.09 -5.11 0.36
CA GLU A 50 8.26 -5.12 1.56
C GLU A 50 6.83 -4.67 1.24
N LEU A 51 6.69 -3.58 0.49
CA LEU A 51 5.37 -3.10 0.10
C LEU A 51 4.61 -4.12 -0.74
N SER A 52 5.30 -4.78 -1.67
CA SER A 52 4.68 -5.83 -2.49
C SER A 52 4.16 -6.97 -1.63
N GLY A 53 4.89 -7.34 -0.58
CA GLY A 53 4.44 -8.36 0.37
C GLY A 53 3.17 -7.95 1.10
N TYR A 54 3.12 -6.72 1.59
CA TYR A 54 1.92 -6.21 2.27
C TYR A 54 0.73 -6.10 1.32
N VAL A 55 0.96 -5.64 0.10
CA VAL A 55 -0.10 -5.56 -0.91
C VAL A 55 -0.65 -6.94 -1.23
N THR A 56 0.22 -7.93 -1.37
CA THR A 56 -0.21 -9.32 -1.59
C THR A 56 -1.07 -9.82 -0.44
N THR A 57 -0.68 -9.51 0.80
CA THR A 57 -1.47 -9.88 1.98
C THR A 57 -2.84 -9.19 1.96
N TRP A 58 -2.89 -7.91 1.66
CA TRP A 58 -4.15 -7.18 1.56
C TRP A 58 -5.08 -7.82 0.54
N ASN A 59 -4.55 -8.13 -0.65
CA ASN A 59 -5.34 -8.73 -1.71
C ASN A 59 -5.90 -10.10 -1.31
N ALA A 60 -5.12 -10.89 -0.58
CA ALA A 60 -5.55 -12.19 -0.10
C ALA A 60 -6.66 -12.07 0.95
N LEU A 61 -6.60 -11.05 1.81
CA LEU A 61 -7.59 -10.81 2.84
C LEU A 61 -8.89 -10.17 2.32
N ASN A 62 -8.84 -9.59 1.13
CA ASN A 62 -9.95 -8.83 0.56
C ASN A 62 -10.27 -9.29 -0.86
N PRO A 63 -10.84 -10.51 -1.02
CA PRO A 63 -11.16 -11.03 -2.36
C PRO A 63 -12.12 -10.09 -3.10
N GLY A 64 -11.90 -9.90 -4.39
CA GLY A 64 -12.68 -8.98 -5.21
C GLY A 64 -12.23 -7.53 -5.14
N ARG A 65 -11.24 -7.22 -4.33
CA ARG A 65 -10.60 -5.92 -4.25
C ARG A 65 -9.14 -6.10 -4.57
N SER A 66 -8.53 -5.14 -5.24
CA SER A 66 -7.12 -5.26 -5.57
C SER A 66 -6.37 -3.95 -5.34
N ALA A 67 -5.14 -4.10 -4.86
CA ALA A 67 -4.17 -3.03 -4.78
C ALA A 67 -2.96 -3.44 -5.61
N GLU A 68 -2.30 -2.47 -6.22
CA GLU A 68 -1.19 -2.71 -7.12
C GLU A 68 -0.12 -1.65 -6.92
N VAL A 69 1.12 -2.09 -6.77
CA VAL A 69 2.27 -1.18 -6.71
C VAL A 69 2.56 -0.73 -8.14
N VAL A 70 2.54 0.57 -8.33
CA VAL A 70 2.71 1.18 -9.66
C VAL A 70 4.16 1.61 -9.86
#